data_ac49562af59974868551b3243babfac8
#
_entry.id   ac49562af59974868551b3243babfac8
#
_cell.length_a   1.000
_cell.length_b   1.000
_cell.length_c   1.000
_cell.angle_alpha   90.00
_cell.angle_beta   90.00
_cell.angle_gamma   90.00
#
_symmetry.space_group_name_H-M   'P 1'
#
loop_
_entity.id
_entity.type
_entity.pdbx_description
1 polymer ?
#
loop_
_entity_poly.entity_id
_entity_poly.type
_entity_poly.pdbx_seq_one_letter_code
_entity_poly.pdbx_strand_id
1 'polypeptide(L)'
;GAGHKTGTEKKLRNIGPSIGYKLRDSAGQAREYQNYMLPTDMEEEGNSVFLLGVRETEAEPFRYLRVPADPEGKMDTFLRLRLALLDPAQREAAVRSYANNATPTERPDLRDALAESALRIAILYAGTGNREKPDGGLQALGKYLEDSVPESERERASEVLLRILNGILFELTQQLRSQAQLPPLQVTPETQRFMAQAVFALSDAQYYPAPAAFMLEDFDQVQASVFQVARAPGKKVVYLGCFFLIVGIFGMLYVRDRRLWVWLAPQAEAAQNTHATMAMSCNRKLIDIDREFAQLNHQLLGAAAPTTAPTASEV
;
A
#
# COMPACT_ATOMS: atom_id res chain seq x y z
N GLY A 1 -6.94 -20.27 17.28
CA GLY A 1 -7.73 -19.21 16.68
C GLY A 1 -7.06 -17.89 16.94
N ALA A 2 -6.33 -17.38 15.95
CA ALA A 2 -5.73 -16.05 16.01
C ALA A 2 -6.86 -15.03 15.84
N GLY A 3 -7.17 -14.28 16.92
CA GLY A 3 -8.14 -13.20 16.88
C GLY A 3 -7.72 -12.13 15.89
N HIS A 4 -8.54 -11.88 14.90
CA HIS A 4 -8.46 -10.67 14.09
C HIS A 4 -8.57 -9.46 15.03
N LYS A 5 -7.46 -8.73 15.22
CA LYS A 5 -7.53 -7.38 15.74
C LYS A 5 -8.36 -6.58 14.75
N THR A 6 -9.55 -6.17 15.17
CA THR A 6 -10.35 -5.16 14.49
C THR A 6 -9.46 -3.97 14.24
N GLY A 7 -9.14 -3.72 12.97
CA GLY A 7 -8.30 -2.60 12.57
C GLY A 7 -8.95 -1.30 13.04
N THR A 8 -8.18 -0.47 13.72
CA THR A 8 -8.55 0.92 14.00
C THR A 8 -9.02 1.53 12.68
N GLU A 9 -10.21 2.10 12.66
CA GLU A 9 -10.76 2.79 11.51
C GLU A 9 -9.72 3.80 11.01
N LYS A 10 -9.17 3.57 9.81
CA LYS A 10 -8.20 4.49 9.22
C LYS A 10 -8.96 5.78 8.88
N LYS A 11 -8.79 6.80 9.69
CA LYS A 11 -9.25 8.15 9.34
C LYS A 11 -8.52 8.59 8.07
N LEU A 12 -9.25 8.73 6.97
CA LEU A 12 -8.73 9.30 5.75
C LEU A 12 -8.46 10.79 5.99
N ARG A 13 -7.20 11.19 5.84
CA ARG A 13 -6.79 12.60 5.94
C ARG A 13 -6.67 13.17 4.53
N ASN A 14 -7.15 14.38 4.33
CA ASN A 14 -6.90 15.10 3.09
C ASN A 14 -5.50 15.74 3.16
N ILE A 15 -4.53 15.10 2.53
CA ILE A 15 -3.15 15.59 2.43
C ILE A 15 -2.89 16.38 1.13
N GLY A 16 -3.94 16.64 0.37
CA GLY A 16 -3.85 17.34 -0.89
C GLY A 16 -3.17 16.54 -2.00
N PRO A 17 -2.96 17.20 -3.16
CA PRO A 17 -2.25 16.59 -4.28
C PRO A 17 -0.77 16.42 -3.96
N SER A 18 -0.12 15.52 -4.69
CA SER A 18 1.32 15.31 -4.61
C SER A 18 1.95 15.37 -6.01
N ILE A 19 3.21 15.78 -6.07
CA ILE A 19 4.04 15.68 -7.27
C ILE A 19 4.98 14.48 -7.12
N GLY A 20 4.99 13.60 -8.14
CA GLY A 20 5.97 12.54 -8.28
C GLY A 20 7.03 12.92 -9.32
N TYR A 21 8.30 12.75 -8.99
CA TYR A 21 9.41 13.04 -9.92
C TYR A 21 10.58 12.07 -9.67
N LYS A 22 11.42 11.93 -10.72
CA LYS A 22 12.65 11.11 -10.63
C LYS A 22 13.87 12.02 -10.84
N LEU A 23 14.80 11.97 -9.90
CA LEU A 23 16.10 12.61 -10.05
C LEU A 23 17.16 11.56 -10.36
N ARG A 24 17.98 11.85 -11.37
CA ARG A 24 19.13 11.03 -11.72
C ARG A 24 20.42 11.75 -11.29
N ASP A 25 21.29 11.00 -10.65
CA ASP A 25 22.64 11.48 -10.35
C ASP A 25 23.57 11.40 -11.59
N SER A 26 24.79 11.87 -11.43
CA SER A 26 25.80 11.83 -12.50
C SER A 26 26.22 10.40 -12.88
N ALA A 27 26.00 9.42 -12.04
CA ALA A 27 26.23 7.99 -12.29
C ALA A 27 25.06 7.30 -13.02
N GLY A 28 23.94 8.04 -13.22
CA GLY A 28 22.74 7.53 -13.88
C GLY A 28 21.77 6.79 -12.97
N GLN A 29 22.05 6.71 -11.66
CA GLN A 29 21.11 6.15 -10.69
C GLN A 29 19.93 7.10 -10.51
N ALA A 30 18.72 6.56 -10.59
CA ALA A 30 17.50 7.32 -10.42
C ALA A 30 16.86 7.00 -9.07
N ARG A 31 16.50 8.04 -8.33
CA ARG A 31 15.65 7.94 -7.14
C ARG A 31 14.32 8.60 -7.42
N GLU A 32 13.28 8.03 -6.87
CA GLU A 32 11.92 8.51 -7.03
C GLU A 32 11.48 9.28 -5.79
N TYR A 33 10.86 10.42 -6.02
CA TYR A 33 10.40 11.33 -4.97
C TYR A 33 8.90 11.57 -5.11
N GLN A 34 8.23 11.74 -3.96
CA GLN A 34 6.82 12.09 -3.89
C GLN A 34 6.61 13.15 -2.80
N ASN A 35 6.35 14.38 -3.19
CA ASN A 35 6.17 15.49 -2.27
C ASN A 35 4.72 15.98 -2.30
N TYR A 36 4.14 16.13 -1.11
CA TYR A 36 2.77 16.61 -0.95
C TYR A 36 2.71 18.14 -0.88
N MET A 37 1.69 18.70 -1.53
CA MET A 37 1.50 20.14 -1.66
C MET A 37 1.13 20.82 -0.35
N LEU A 38 0.29 20.16 0.47
CA LEU A 38 -0.25 20.75 1.69
C LEU A 38 0.34 20.06 2.94
N PRO A 39 0.52 20.83 4.01
CA PRO A 39 0.91 20.25 5.29
C PRO A 39 -0.24 19.44 5.88
N THR A 40 0.09 18.37 6.56
CA THR A 40 -0.86 17.46 7.21
C THR A 40 -0.74 17.60 8.71
N ASP A 41 -1.88 17.75 9.40
CA ASP A 41 -1.91 17.73 10.85
C ASP A 41 -1.69 16.32 11.37
N MET A 42 -0.66 16.14 12.17
CA MET A 42 -0.38 14.91 12.90
C MET A 42 -1.07 15.02 14.27
N GLU A 43 -2.21 14.34 14.43
CA GLU A 43 -3.04 14.41 15.65
C GLU A 43 -2.26 14.13 16.95
N GLU A 44 -1.21 13.33 16.88
CA GLU A 44 -0.38 12.97 18.02
C GLU A 44 0.64 14.06 18.41
N GLU A 45 1.02 14.91 17.46
CA GLU A 45 2.09 15.91 17.61
C GLU A 45 1.55 17.35 17.61
N GLY A 46 0.32 17.57 17.14
CA GLY A 46 -0.36 18.84 17.19
C GLY A 46 0.20 19.95 16.28
N ASN A 47 1.09 19.61 15.34
CA ASN A 47 1.62 20.54 14.34
C ASN A 47 1.47 19.95 12.94
N SER A 48 1.29 20.84 11.98
CA SER A 48 1.24 20.47 10.56
C SER A 48 2.63 20.18 10.02
N VAL A 49 2.77 19.09 9.26
CA VAL A 49 4.04 18.69 8.62
C VAL A 49 3.83 18.46 7.12
N PHE A 50 4.81 18.88 6.33
CA PHE A 50 4.91 18.48 4.93
C PHE A 50 5.55 17.08 4.84
N LEU A 51 5.05 16.28 3.91
CA LEU A 51 5.55 14.94 3.66
C LEU A 51 6.37 14.94 2.37
N LEU A 52 7.69 14.72 2.51
CA LEU A 52 8.62 14.58 1.39
C LEU A 52 9.06 13.12 1.30
N GLY A 53 8.54 12.41 0.31
CA GLY A 53 8.80 10.98 0.11
C GLY A 53 10.01 10.74 -0.77
N VAL A 54 10.78 9.69 -0.47
CA VAL A 54 11.87 9.18 -1.30
C VAL A 54 11.87 7.66 -1.28
N ARG A 55 12.15 7.04 -2.43
CA ARG A 55 12.45 5.61 -2.55
C ARG A 55 13.55 5.36 -3.57
N GLU A 56 14.30 4.30 -3.41
CA GLU A 56 15.39 3.94 -4.31
C GLU A 56 14.88 3.10 -5.49
N THR A 57 13.95 2.21 -5.23
CA THR A 57 13.35 1.33 -6.25
C THR A 57 11.83 1.38 -6.22
N GLU A 58 11.19 1.05 -7.33
CA GLU A 58 9.70 1.00 -7.41
C GLU A 58 9.09 -0.08 -6.51
N ALA A 59 9.87 -1.10 -6.13
CA ALA A 59 9.42 -2.16 -5.24
C ALA A 59 9.40 -1.74 -3.77
N GLU A 60 10.10 -0.66 -3.40
CA GLU A 60 10.18 -0.18 -2.03
C GLU A 60 9.05 0.82 -1.71
N PRO A 61 8.53 0.82 -0.48
CA PRO A 61 7.63 1.86 -0.04
C PRO A 61 8.37 3.19 0.09
N PHE A 62 7.66 4.30 -0.14
CA PHE A 62 8.22 5.63 0.14
C PHE A 62 8.54 5.80 1.61
N ARG A 63 9.74 6.31 1.91
CA ARG A 63 10.13 6.84 3.22
C ARG A 63 9.89 8.34 3.22
N TYR A 64 9.19 8.83 4.24
CA TYR A 64 8.79 10.22 4.29
C TYR A 64 9.59 11.01 5.32
N LEU A 65 10.26 12.07 4.85
CA LEU A 65 10.76 13.13 5.70
C LEU A 65 9.58 14.02 6.12
N ARG A 66 9.41 14.24 7.42
CA ARG A 66 8.35 15.07 8.00
C ARG A 66 8.91 16.45 8.30
N VAL A 67 8.65 17.40 7.43
CA VAL A 67 9.14 18.78 7.57
C VAL A 67 8.08 19.61 8.29
N PRO A 68 8.37 20.19 9.47
CA PRO A 68 7.39 21.02 10.17
C PRO A 68 7.07 22.27 9.37
N ALA A 69 5.80 22.62 9.31
CA ALA A 69 5.34 23.89 8.75
C ALA A 69 5.72 25.04 9.69
N ASP A 70 6.23 26.12 9.12
CA ASP A 70 6.49 27.35 9.87
C ASP A 70 5.19 28.09 10.22
N PRO A 71 5.24 29.18 11.03
CA PRO A 71 4.04 29.95 11.37
C PRO A 71 3.29 30.54 10.16
N GLU A 72 3.98 30.67 9.04
CA GLU A 72 3.41 31.11 7.76
C GLU A 72 2.81 29.93 6.94
N GLY A 73 2.84 28.72 7.47
CA GLY A 73 2.35 27.49 6.81
C GLY A 73 3.22 27.04 5.65
N LYS A 74 4.53 27.37 5.67
CA LYS A 74 5.49 27.06 4.61
C LYS A 74 6.64 26.20 5.12
N MET A 75 7.46 25.67 4.20
CA MET A 75 8.71 24.95 4.51
C MET A 75 9.95 25.87 4.51
N ASP A 76 9.81 27.12 4.14
CA ASP A 76 10.95 28.00 3.85
C ASP A 76 11.87 28.16 5.04
N THR A 77 11.32 28.36 6.23
CA THR A 77 12.09 28.47 7.47
C THR A 77 12.93 27.21 7.73
N PHE A 78 12.35 26.03 7.56
CA PHE A 78 13.08 24.76 7.74
C PHE A 78 14.18 24.57 6.69
N LEU A 79 13.91 24.83 5.42
CA LEU A 79 14.89 24.67 4.34
C LEU A 79 16.08 25.62 4.53
N ARG A 80 15.81 26.87 4.92
CA ARG A 80 16.89 27.84 5.27
C ARG A 80 17.67 27.41 6.49
N LEU A 81 16.98 26.90 7.52
CA LEU A 81 17.61 26.38 8.75
C LEU A 81 18.56 25.22 8.46
N ARG A 82 18.15 24.31 7.57
CA ARG A 82 19.00 23.20 7.12
C ARG A 82 20.28 23.70 6.43
N LEU A 83 20.18 24.70 5.55
CA LEU A 83 21.35 25.27 4.87
C LEU A 83 22.24 26.03 5.83
N ALA A 84 21.66 26.86 6.69
CA ALA A 84 22.40 27.65 7.67
C ALA A 84 23.12 26.79 8.71
N LEU A 85 22.55 25.65 9.07
CA LEU A 85 23.20 24.71 9.98
C LEU A 85 24.49 24.13 9.38
N LEU A 86 24.59 23.99 8.07
CA LEU A 86 25.78 23.50 7.37
C LEU A 86 26.81 24.61 7.16
N ASP A 87 26.41 25.88 7.22
CA ASP A 87 27.30 27.04 7.10
C ASP A 87 28.05 27.31 8.42
N PRO A 88 29.40 27.22 8.46
CA PRO A 88 30.15 27.43 9.68
C PRO A 88 29.96 28.84 10.26
N ALA A 89 29.90 29.87 9.43
CA ALA A 89 29.77 31.26 9.90
C ALA A 89 28.43 31.53 10.57
N GLN A 90 27.33 31.04 9.97
CA GLN A 90 25.99 31.19 10.54
C GLN A 90 25.85 30.36 11.83
N ARG A 91 26.40 29.15 11.85
CA ARG A 91 26.40 28.28 13.01
C ARG A 91 27.15 28.89 14.20
N GLU A 92 28.36 29.44 13.97
CA GLU A 92 29.12 30.13 15.00
C GLU A 92 28.43 31.38 15.50
N ALA A 93 27.80 32.16 14.64
CA ALA A 93 27.04 33.33 15.04
C ALA A 93 25.86 32.95 15.96
N ALA A 94 25.11 31.88 15.60
CA ALA A 94 24.02 31.39 16.43
C ALA A 94 24.48 30.85 17.79
N VAL A 95 25.61 30.14 17.83
CA VAL A 95 26.23 29.65 19.08
C VAL A 95 26.63 30.81 19.99
N ARG A 96 27.25 31.85 19.43
CA ARG A 96 27.58 33.05 20.19
C ARG A 96 26.35 33.76 20.75
N SER A 97 25.30 33.89 19.94
CA SER A 97 24.02 34.46 20.38
C SER A 97 23.42 33.65 21.53
N TYR A 98 23.39 32.34 21.39
CA TYR A 98 22.89 31.43 22.42
C TYR A 98 23.67 31.56 23.72
N ALA A 99 25.01 31.53 23.66
CA ALA A 99 25.87 31.64 24.86
C ALA A 99 25.66 32.99 25.55
N ASN A 100 25.54 34.08 24.79
CA ASN A 100 25.26 35.42 25.34
C ASN A 100 23.91 35.49 26.04
N ASN A 101 22.89 34.85 25.50
CA ASN A 101 21.52 34.87 26.04
C ASN A 101 21.35 33.92 27.23
N ALA A 102 22.11 32.82 27.26
CA ALA A 102 22.01 31.78 28.28
C ALA A 102 22.88 32.04 29.54
N THR A 103 23.84 32.96 29.46
CA THR A 103 24.77 33.23 30.56
C THR A 103 24.69 34.67 31.05
N PRO A 104 24.86 34.91 32.38
CA PRO A 104 24.93 36.26 32.91
C PRO A 104 26.11 37.01 32.32
N THR A 105 25.92 38.31 32.05
CA THR A 105 26.97 39.19 31.49
C THR A 105 28.26 39.28 32.33
N GLU A 106 28.15 39.04 33.63
CA GLU A 106 29.22 39.12 34.64
C GLU A 106 30.16 37.89 34.65
N ARG A 107 29.86 36.85 33.90
CA ARG A 107 30.59 35.57 33.86
C ARG A 107 31.09 35.22 32.44
N PRO A 108 32.11 35.95 31.92
CA PRO A 108 32.61 35.72 30.54
C PRO A 108 33.23 34.32 30.37
N ASP A 109 33.96 33.81 31.39
CA ASP A 109 34.53 32.47 31.41
C ASP A 109 33.49 31.35 31.24
N LEU A 110 32.35 31.49 31.88
CA LEU A 110 31.23 30.52 31.73
C LEU A 110 30.61 30.61 30.33
N ARG A 111 30.49 31.82 29.79
CA ARG A 111 29.97 32.05 28.45
C ARG A 111 30.88 31.42 27.40
N ASP A 112 32.19 31.61 27.49
CA ASP A 112 33.14 31.07 26.53
C ASP A 112 33.17 29.54 26.57
N ALA A 113 33.14 28.95 27.76
CA ALA A 113 33.04 27.49 27.95
C ALA A 113 31.71 26.92 27.38
N LEU A 114 30.60 27.63 27.60
CA LEU A 114 29.32 27.24 27.02
C LEU A 114 29.34 27.35 25.50
N ALA A 115 29.92 28.42 24.94
CA ALA A 115 30.02 28.61 23.48
C ALA A 115 30.85 27.50 22.82
N GLU A 116 31.99 27.11 23.44
CA GLU A 116 32.82 26.01 22.95
C GLU A 116 32.06 24.68 22.94
N SER A 117 31.38 24.35 24.05
CA SER A 117 30.58 23.13 24.16
C SER A 117 29.41 23.12 23.18
N ALA A 118 28.72 24.25 23.06
CA ALA A 118 27.60 24.45 22.14
C ALA A 118 28.04 24.33 20.68
N LEU A 119 29.21 24.88 20.33
CA LEU A 119 29.76 24.77 18.98
C LEU A 119 30.09 23.30 18.63
N ARG A 120 30.67 22.57 19.55
CA ARG A 120 30.95 21.14 19.35
C ARG A 120 29.68 20.33 19.11
N ILE A 121 28.63 20.58 19.88
CA ILE A 121 27.31 19.96 19.69
C ILE A 121 26.73 20.30 18.32
N ALA A 122 26.77 21.57 17.92
CA ALA A 122 26.30 22.05 16.66
C ALA A 122 27.02 21.43 15.44
N ILE A 123 28.35 21.26 15.54
CA ILE A 123 29.19 20.63 14.52
C ILE A 123 28.83 19.13 14.39
N LEU A 124 28.78 18.43 15.53
CA LEU A 124 28.41 16.99 15.54
C LEU A 124 27.01 16.77 14.96
N TYR A 125 26.08 17.63 15.32
CA TYR A 125 24.71 17.52 14.81
C TYR A 125 24.60 17.89 13.32
N ALA A 126 25.30 18.93 12.85
CA ALA A 126 25.33 19.31 11.44
C ALA A 126 25.96 18.21 10.56
N GLY A 127 26.95 17.51 11.07
CA GLY A 127 27.77 16.58 10.30
C GLY A 127 28.56 17.29 9.19
N THR A 128 29.12 16.52 8.27
CA THR A 128 29.88 17.05 7.13
C THR A 128 28.98 17.45 5.95
N GLY A 129 27.69 17.18 6.02
CA GLY A 129 26.77 17.37 4.91
C GLY A 129 26.95 16.38 3.76
N ASN A 130 27.75 15.33 3.98
CA ASN A 130 27.92 14.25 3.01
C ASN A 130 26.63 13.42 2.89
N ARG A 131 26.00 13.46 1.72
CA ARG A 131 24.74 12.77 1.44
C ARG A 131 24.88 11.26 1.23
N GLU A 132 26.07 10.80 0.85
CA GLU A 132 26.34 9.38 0.65
C GLU A 132 26.61 8.66 1.98
N LYS A 133 27.22 9.35 2.93
CA LYS A 133 27.53 8.85 4.27
C LYS A 133 27.09 9.89 5.30
N PRO A 134 25.82 9.88 5.69
CA PRO A 134 25.33 10.77 6.75
C PRO A 134 26.10 10.50 8.05
N ASP A 135 26.69 11.54 8.61
CA ASP A 135 27.57 11.47 9.78
C ASP A 135 27.15 12.42 10.91
N GLY A 136 25.98 13.05 10.80
CA GLY A 136 25.45 14.01 11.76
C GLY A 136 24.13 13.56 12.40
N GLY A 137 23.33 14.54 12.82
CA GLY A 137 22.01 14.34 13.42
C GLY A 137 22.04 13.79 14.82
N LEU A 138 20.89 13.31 15.26
CA LEU A 138 20.75 12.71 16.61
C LEU A 138 21.58 11.44 16.79
N GLN A 139 21.87 10.71 15.71
CA GLN A 139 22.70 9.51 15.78
C GLN A 139 24.16 9.85 16.15
N ALA A 140 24.72 10.91 15.57
CA ALA A 140 26.08 11.36 15.90
C ALA A 140 26.16 11.81 17.35
N LEU A 141 25.14 12.51 17.85
CA LEU A 141 25.07 12.92 19.25
C LEU A 141 24.90 11.73 20.21
N GLY A 142 24.06 10.75 19.84
CA GLY A 142 23.91 9.51 20.60
C GLY A 142 25.21 8.74 20.73
N LYS A 143 25.96 8.57 19.64
CA LYS A 143 27.24 7.94 19.63
C LYS A 143 28.27 8.71 20.49
N TYR A 144 28.30 10.04 20.39
CA TYR A 144 29.15 10.87 21.25
C TYR A 144 28.85 10.67 22.72
N LEU A 145 27.59 10.57 23.14
CA LEU A 145 27.18 10.28 24.50
C LEU A 145 27.63 8.87 24.95
N GLU A 146 27.47 7.88 24.09
CA GLU A 146 27.89 6.49 24.37
C GLU A 146 29.39 6.40 24.60
N ASP A 147 30.20 7.12 23.81
CA ASP A 147 31.65 7.09 23.84
C ASP A 147 32.25 7.96 24.99
N SER A 148 31.53 9.03 25.42
CA SER A 148 32.08 10.05 26.31
C SER A 148 31.46 10.09 27.71
N VAL A 149 30.27 9.48 27.89
CA VAL A 149 29.51 9.60 29.15
C VAL A 149 29.17 8.22 29.71
N PRO A 150 29.45 7.99 31.05
CA PRO A 150 29.03 6.78 31.73
C PRO A 150 27.51 6.53 31.60
N GLU A 151 27.12 5.26 31.53
CA GLU A 151 25.74 4.85 31.30
C GLU A 151 24.75 5.46 32.30
N SER A 152 25.15 5.56 33.57
CA SER A 152 24.34 6.13 34.65
C SER A 152 24.03 7.62 34.50
N GLU A 153 24.79 8.35 33.69
CA GLU A 153 24.63 9.81 33.47
C GLU A 153 24.14 10.18 32.09
N ARG A 154 24.02 9.20 31.17
CA ARG A 154 23.65 9.44 29.75
C ARG A 154 22.31 10.10 29.61
N GLU A 155 21.31 9.69 30.38
CA GLU A 155 19.97 10.28 30.31
C GLU A 155 20.02 11.78 30.61
N ARG A 156 20.65 12.14 31.72
CA ARG A 156 20.78 13.55 32.11
C ARG A 156 21.62 14.36 31.12
N ALA A 157 22.70 13.77 30.62
CA ALA A 157 23.57 14.40 29.62
C ALA A 157 22.79 14.61 28.29
N SER A 158 21.98 13.66 27.87
CA SER A 158 21.15 13.78 26.66
C SER A 158 20.12 14.91 26.76
N GLU A 159 19.49 15.09 27.92
CA GLU A 159 18.55 16.20 28.15
C GLU A 159 19.24 17.57 28.04
N VAL A 160 20.43 17.69 28.66
CA VAL A 160 21.23 18.93 28.59
C VAL A 160 21.65 19.21 27.15
N LEU A 161 22.14 18.20 26.44
CA LEU A 161 22.61 18.31 25.08
C LEU A 161 21.47 18.73 24.14
N LEU A 162 20.26 18.12 24.26
CA LEU A 162 19.09 18.49 23.48
C LEU A 162 18.61 19.91 23.80
N ARG A 163 18.71 20.35 25.06
CA ARG A 163 18.36 21.71 25.44
C ARG A 163 19.32 22.74 24.82
N ILE A 164 20.62 22.46 24.82
CA ILE A 164 21.62 23.32 24.15
C ILE A 164 21.36 23.35 22.64
N LEU A 165 21.15 22.19 22.01
CA LEU A 165 20.86 22.10 20.60
C LEU A 165 19.61 22.88 20.20
N ASN A 166 18.52 22.73 20.96
CA ASN A 166 17.28 23.50 20.73
C ASN A 166 17.52 25.00 20.84
N GLY A 167 18.31 25.45 21.83
CA GLY A 167 18.67 26.86 21.99
C GLY A 167 19.45 27.40 20.79
N ILE A 168 20.46 26.65 20.31
CA ILE A 168 21.24 27.04 19.12
C ILE A 168 20.35 27.13 17.88
N LEU A 169 19.51 26.11 17.64
CA LEU A 169 18.61 26.09 16.48
C LEU A 169 17.56 27.20 16.55
N PHE A 170 17.09 27.56 17.74
CA PHE A 170 16.20 28.70 17.93
C PHE A 170 16.89 30.00 17.56
N GLU A 171 18.09 30.27 18.06
CA GLU A 171 18.86 31.47 17.70
C GLU A 171 19.18 31.53 16.21
N LEU A 172 19.56 30.41 15.61
CA LEU A 172 19.78 30.30 14.17
C LEU A 172 18.49 30.65 13.38
N THR A 173 17.35 30.15 13.84
CA THR A 173 16.05 30.44 13.24
C THR A 173 15.71 31.93 13.36
N GLN A 174 15.97 32.56 14.52
CA GLN A 174 15.75 33.99 14.71
C GLN A 174 16.62 34.84 13.76
N GLN A 175 17.89 34.47 13.59
CA GLN A 175 18.77 35.16 12.64
C GLN A 175 18.27 35.05 11.20
N LEU A 176 17.83 33.87 10.77
CA LEU A 176 17.29 33.66 9.44
C LEU A 176 15.98 34.44 9.20
N ARG A 177 15.11 34.48 10.19
CA ARG A 177 13.87 35.30 10.09
C ARG A 177 14.16 36.77 10.01
N SER A 178 15.13 37.27 10.80
CA SER A 178 15.61 38.64 10.71
C SER A 178 16.17 38.97 9.32
N GLN A 179 16.98 38.10 8.74
CA GLN A 179 17.50 38.24 7.37
C GLN A 179 16.38 38.26 6.32
N ALA A 180 15.32 37.50 6.55
CA ALA A 180 14.16 37.43 5.68
C ALA A 180 13.12 38.53 5.94
N GLN A 181 13.42 39.49 6.86
CA GLN A 181 12.50 40.54 7.31
C GLN A 181 11.16 40.01 7.85
N LEU A 182 11.19 38.78 8.42
CA LEU A 182 10.05 38.16 9.09
C LEU A 182 10.04 38.52 10.59
N PRO A 183 8.87 38.56 11.23
CA PRO A 183 8.79 38.82 12.66
C PRO A 183 9.50 37.70 13.44
N PRO A 184 10.14 38.01 14.58
CA PRO A 184 10.82 37.02 15.41
C PRO A 184 9.81 36.02 15.95
N LEU A 185 10.24 34.77 16.08
CA LEU A 185 9.45 33.72 16.72
C LEU A 185 9.26 34.07 18.20
N GLN A 186 8.03 34.04 18.65
CA GLN A 186 7.69 34.14 20.06
C GLN A 186 7.82 32.78 20.72
N VAL A 187 8.20 32.75 21.98
CA VAL A 187 8.30 31.49 22.75
C VAL A 187 6.88 31.06 23.16
N THR A 188 6.19 30.42 22.25
CA THR A 188 4.86 29.83 22.45
C THR A 188 4.92 28.31 22.46
N PRO A 189 3.90 27.61 22.97
CA PRO A 189 3.85 26.16 22.86
C PRO A 189 3.92 25.65 21.41
N GLU A 190 3.41 26.40 20.44
CA GLU A 190 3.47 26.08 19.01
C GLU A 190 4.90 26.17 18.48
N THR A 191 5.60 27.27 18.82
CA THR A 191 7.01 27.44 18.46
C THR A 191 7.89 26.35 19.09
N GLN A 192 7.62 26.00 20.35
CA GLN A 192 8.37 24.91 21.01
C GLN A 192 8.15 23.58 20.29
N ARG A 193 6.92 23.26 19.87
CA ARG A 193 6.62 22.06 19.08
C ARG A 193 7.28 22.09 17.71
N PHE A 194 7.21 23.23 17.02
CA PHE A 194 7.92 23.43 15.75
C PHE A 194 9.43 23.15 15.90
N MET A 195 10.07 23.74 16.90
CA MET A 195 11.50 23.54 17.14
C MET A 195 11.84 22.08 17.48
N ALA A 196 11.03 21.41 18.31
CA ALA A 196 11.22 20.02 18.63
C ALA A 196 11.10 19.13 17.37
N GLN A 197 10.10 19.36 16.54
CA GLN A 197 9.95 18.64 15.28
C GLN A 197 11.07 18.96 14.29
N ALA A 198 11.53 20.22 14.25
CA ALA A 198 12.64 20.62 13.40
C ALA A 198 13.93 19.87 13.75
N VAL A 199 14.19 19.60 15.05
CA VAL A 199 15.32 18.76 15.47
C VAL A 199 15.23 17.36 14.84
N PHE A 200 14.10 16.68 14.94
CA PHE A 200 13.95 15.37 14.32
C PHE A 200 14.04 15.43 12.79
N ALA A 201 13.35 16.41 12.19
CA ALA A 201 13.32 16.56 10.73
C ALA A 201 14.72 16.90 10.17
N LEU A 202 15.52 17.72 10.84
CA LEU A 202 16.90 18.01 10.44
C LEU A 202 17.80 16.78 10.54
N SER A 203 17.62 15.98 11.59
CA SER A 203 18.34 14.70 11.74
C SER A 203 17.96 13.74 10.59
N ASP A 204 16.67 13.59 10.29
CA ASP A 204 16.18 12.73 9.22
C ASP A 204 16.50 13.26 7.82
N ALA A 205 16.63 14.59 7.67
CA ALA A 205 16.95 15.23 6.40
C ALA A 205 18.30 14.81 5.81
N GLN A 206 19.20 14.24 6.60
CA GLN A 206 20.45 13.67 6.12
C GLN A 206 20.23 12.43 5.24
N TYR A 207 19.14 11.70 5.48
CA TYR A 207 18.73 10.53 4.69
C TYR A 207 17.86 10.88 3.48
N TYR A 208 17.53 12.16 3.30
CA TYR A 208 16.82 12.66 2.13
C TYR A 208 17.83 13.18 1.11
N PRO A 209 18.19 12.37 0.08
CA PRO A 209 19.37 12.62 -0.76
C PRO A 209 19.15 13.69 -1.82
N ALA A 210 17.95 14.25 -1.96
CA ALA A 210 17.69 15.28 -2.96
C ALA A 210 18.50 16.55 -2.68
N PRO A 211 19.09 17.17 -3.72
CA PRO A 211 19.78 18.45 -3.61
C PRO A 211 18.83 19.61 -3.32
N ALA A 212 17.57 19.47 -3.71
CA ALA A 212 16.51 20.43 -3.53
C ALA A 212 15.19 19.70 -3.23
N ALA A 213 14.28 20.36 -2.51
CA ALA A 213 12.91 19.92 -2.36
C ALA A 213 12.04 20.64 -3.38
N PHE A 214 11.36 19.87 -4.25
CA PHE A 214 10.38 20.44 -5.16
C PHE A 214 9.01 20.47 -4.50
N MET A 215 8.35 21.62 -4.55
CA MET A 215 6.97 21.76 -4.10
C MET A 215 6.04 21.96 -5.28
N LEU A 216 4.85 21.38 -5.15
CA LEU A 216 3.76 21.68 -6.08
C LEU A 216 3.10 22.99 -5.60
N GLU A 217 3.16 24.04 -6.42
CA GLU A 217 2.54 25.33 -6.11
C GLU A 217 1.13 25.43 -6.67
N ASP A 218 0.94 24.95 -7.90
CA ASP A 218 -0.33 25.01 -8.61
C ASP A 218 -0.49 23.84 -9.57
N PHE A 219 -1.71 23.47 -9.90
CA PHE A 219 -2.00 22.41 -10.87
C PHE A 219 -3.38 22.61 -11.52
N ASP A 220 -3.47 22.29 -12.77
CA ASP A 220 -4.74 22.23 -13.51
C ASP A 220 -5.30 20.81 -13.45
N GLN A 221 -6.45 20.66 -12.81
CA GLN A 221 -7.11 19.37 -12.75
C GLN A 221 -7.89 19.08 -14.03
N VAL A 222 -7.34 18.24 -14.89
CA VAL A 222 -8.06 17.70 -16.05
C VAL A 222 -8.84 16.46 -15.63
N GLN A 223 -10.18 16.53 -15.75
CA GLN A 223 -11.02 15.38 -15.50
C GLN A 223 -11.00 14.47 -16.73
N ALA A 224 -10.67 13.20 -16.52
CA ALA A 224 -10.73 12.18 -17.55
C ALA A 224 -11.61 11.01 -17.09
N SER A 225 -12.50 10.56 -17.97
CA SER A 225 -13.23 9.33 -17.75
C SER A 225 -12.39 8.14 -18.20
N VAL A 226 -12.02 7.29 -17.27
CA VAL A 226 -11.29 6.06 -17.58
C VAL A 226 -12.29 4.96 -17.86
N PHE A 227 -12.38 4.51 -19.10
CA PHE A 227 -13.22 3.40 -19.50
C PHE A 227 -12.37 2.12 -19.57
N GLN A 228 -12.73 1.14 -18.75
CA GLN A 228 -12.15 -0.19 -18.88
C GLN A 228 -12.93 -0.96 -19.96
N VAL A 229 -12.33 -1.12 -21.14
CA VAL A 229 -12.92 -1.90 -22.24
C VAL A 229 -12.55 -3.37 -22.04
N ALA A 230 -13.51 -4.16 -21.56
CA ALA A 230 -13.34 -5.61 -21.48
C ALA A 230 -13.80 -6.26 -22.79
N ARG A 231 -12.87 -6.84 -23.54
CA ARG A 231 -13.14 -7.64 -24.74
C ARG A 231 -13.20 -9.11 -24.36
N ALA A 232 -14.38 -9.70 -24.40
CA ALA A 232 -14.60 -11.13 -24.15
C ALA A 232 -14.82 -11.89 -25.47
N PRO A 233 -13.77 -12.27 -26.21
CA PRO A 233 -13.93 -12.92 -27.53
C PRO A 233 -14.63 -14.28 -27.44
N GLY A 234 -14.55 -14.95 -26.29
CA GLY A 234 -15.22 -16.24 -26.04
C GLY A 234 -16.71 -16.18 -25.75
N LYS A 235 -17.31 -14.99 -25.60
CA LYS A 235 -18.73 -14.86 -25.22
C LYS A 235 -19.68 -15.58 -26.16
N LYS A 236 -19.45 -15.52 -27.49
CA LYS A 236 -20.25 -16.21 -28.52
C LYS A 236 -20.16 -17.73 -28.40
N VAL A 237 -18.96 -18.26 -28.07
CA VAL A 237 -18.72 -19.70 -27.89
C VAL A 237 -19.46 -20.23 -26.65
N VAL A 238 -19.45 -19.46 -25.58
CA VAL A 238 -20.19 -19.81 -24.34
C VAL A 238 -21.69 -19.84 -24.61
N TYR A 239 -22.25 -18.85 -25.30
CA TYR A 239 -23.69 -18.87 -25.64
C TYR A 239 -24.05 -20.02 -26.55
N LEU A 240 -23.18 -20.35 -27.53
CA LEU A 240 -23.40 -21.51 -28.39
C LEU A 240 -23.38 -22.82 -27.58
N GLY A 241 -22.45 -22.94 -26.62
CA GLY A 241 -22.42 -24.08 -25.71
C GLY A 241 -23.66 -24.21 -24.83
N CYS A 242 -24.17 -23.09 -24.29
CA CYS A 242 -25.42 -23.08 -23.55
C CYS A 242 -26.63 -23.47 -24.42
N PHE A 243 -26.67 -23.01 -25.66
CA PHE A 243 -27.69 -23.40 -26.60
C PHE A 243 -27.69 -24.91 -26.85
N PHE A 244 -26.53 -25.50 -27.15
CA PHE A 244 -26.41 -26.94 -27.35
C PHE A 244 -26.77 -27.76 -26.10
N LEU A 245 -26.42 -27.24 -24.91
CA LEU A 245 -26.80 -27.87 -23.65
C LEU A 245 -28.33 -27.92 -23.50
N ILE A 246 -29.03 -26.83 -23.79
CA ILE A 246 -30.50 -26.78 -23.75
C ILE A 246 -31.09 -27.75 -24.77
N VAL A 247 -30.60 -27.75 -26.01
CA VAL A 247 -31.04 -28.66 -27.06
C VAL A 247 -30.78 -30.13 -26.65
N GLY A 248 -29.64 -30.41 -26.03
CA GLY A 248 -29.28 -31.74 -25.52
C GLY A 248 -30.23 -32.23 -24.42
N ILE A 249 -30.61 -31.34 -23.49
CA ILE A 249 -31.57 -31.65 -22.43
C ILE A 249 -32.97 -31.95 -23.08
N PHE A 250 -33.41 -31.11 -24.00
CA PHE A 250 -34.67 -31.36 -24.71
C PHE A 250 -34.61 -32.66 -25.55
N GLY A 251 -33.46 -32.91 -26.23
CA GLY A 251 -33.25 -34.15 -26.95
C GLY A 251 -33.34 -35.38 -26.03
N MET A 252 -32.69 -35.30 -24.87
CA MET A 252 -32.72 -36.37 -23.86
C MET A 252 -34.15 -36.62 -23.33
N LEU A 253 -34.96 -35.54 -23.21
CA LEU A 253 -36.35 -35.68 -22.77
C LEU A 253 -37.29 -36.18 -23.89
N TYR A 254 -37.01 -35.86 -25.17
CA TYR A 254 -37.87 -36.18 -26.30
C TYR A 254 -37.50 -37.50 -26.96
N VAL A 255 -36.19 -37.84 -27.01
CA VAL A 255 -35.72 -39.11 -27.59
C VAL A 255 -36.02 -40.24 -26.62
N ARG A 256 -36.81 -41.16 -27.06
CA ARG A 256 -37.24 -42.34 -26.28
C ARG A 256 -36.29 -43.50 -26.52
N ASP A 257 -35.71 -44.00 -25.46
CA ASP A 257 -34.85 -45.17 -25.54
C ASP A 257 -35.76 -46.42 -25.49
N ARG A 258 -35.72 -47.24 -26.53
CA ARG A 258 -36.49 -48.47 -26.68
C ARG A 258 -35.51 -49.63 -26.84
N ARG A 259 -35.65 -50.65 -26.03
CA ARG A 259 -34.83 -51.86 -26.11
C ARG A 259 -35.69 -53.06 -26.34
N LEU A 260 -35.42 -53.76 -27.43
CA LEU A 260 -36.07 -55.02 -27.77
C LEU A 260 -35.07 -56.15 -27.49
N TRP A 261 -35.50 -57.05 -26.68
CA TRP A 261 -34.76 -58.28 -26.37
C TRP A 261 -35.41 -59.44 -27.05
N VAL A 262 -34.66 -60.24 -27.81
CA VAL A 262 -35.12 -61.43 -28.47
C VAL A 262 -34.27 -62.62 -28.02
N TRP A 263 -34.87 -63.56 -27.38
CA TRP A 263 -34.23 -64.81 -26.96
C TRP A 263 -34.64 -65.90 -27.93
N LEU A 264 -33.69 -66.54 -28.60
CA LEU A 264 -33.88 -67.63 -29.53
C LEU A 264 -33.43 -68.96 -28.90
N ALA A 265 -34.30 -69.94 -28.75
CA ALA A 265 -34.00 -71.27 -28.26
C ALA A 265 -34.42 -72.37 -29.27
N PRO A 266 -33.61 -73.35 -29.56
CA PRO A 266 -33.98 -74.49 -30.43
C PRO A 266 -35.10 -75.30 -29.77
N GLN A 267 -36.12 -75.68 -30.58
CA GLN A 267 -37.22 -76.50 -30.09
C GLN A 267 -36.80 -77.96 -30.16
N ALA A 268 -36.86 -78.67 -29.03
CA ALA A 268 -36.32 -80.04 -28.87
C ALA A 268 -36.96 -81.12 -29.70
N GLU A 269 -38.16 -80.91 -30.25
CA GLU A 269 -38.94 -81.92 -31.00
C GLU A 269 -39.00 -81.74 -32.53
N ALA A 270 -38.47 -80.61 -33.04
CA ALA A 270 -38.44 -80.36 -34.49
C ALA A 270 -37.16 -79.59 -34.85
N ALA A 271 -36.18 -80.22 -35.46
CA ALA A 271 -34.86 -79.70 -35.78
C ALA A 271 -34.82 -78.47 -36.70
N GLN A 272 -35.96 -78.00 -37.14
CA GLN A 272 -36.10 -76.83 -38.03
C GLN A 272 -36.86 -75.63 -37.40
N ASN A 273 -37.41 -75.83 -36.20
CA ASN A 273 -38.18 -74.76 -35.56
C ASN A 273 -37.42 -74.08 -34.37
N THR A 274 -37.43 -72.82 -34.29
CA THR A 274 -36.83 -72.04 -33.23
C THR A 274 -37.91 -71.32 -32.45
N HIS A 275 -37.91 -71.45 -31.15
CA HIS A 275 -38.79 -70.74 -30.28
C HIS A 275 -38.17 -69.33 -29.97
N ALA A 276 -38.86 -68.23 -30.32
CA ALA A 276 -38.44 -66.89 -30.07
C ALA A 276 -39.27 -66.27 -28.94
N THR A 277 -38.60 -65.86 -27.84
CA THR A 277 -39.24 -65.12 -26.78
C THR A 277 -38.79 -63.67 -26.90
N MET A 278 -39.74 -62.75 -26.96
CA MET A 278 -39.47 -61.32 -27.12
C MET A 278 -39.94 -60.55 -25.91
N ALA A 279 -39.15 -59.58 -25.52
CA ALA A 279 -39.49 -58.63 -24.48
C ALA A 279 -39.05 -57.23 -24.92
N MET A 280 -39.87 -56.20 -24.69
CA MET A 280 -39.56 -54.81 -24.97
C MET A 280 -39.53 -54.00 -23.67
N SER A 281 -38.49 -53.20 -23.48
CA SER A 281 -38.41 -52.26 -22.39
C SER A 281 -38.30 -50.80 -22.93
N CYS A 282 -38.95 -49.89 -22.25
CA CYS A 282 -38.89 -48.47 -22.57
C CYS A 282 -38.67 -47.63 -21.32
N ASN A 283 -37.90 -46.59 -21.45
CA ASN A 283 -37.56 -45.67 -20.38
C ASN A 283 -38.77 -44.94 -19.75
N ARG A 284 -39.94 -44.90 -20.46
CA ARG A 284 -41.20 -44.31 -19.97
C ARG A 284 -42.39 -45.19 -20.32
N LYS A 285 -43.28 -45.43 -19.36
CA LYS A 285 -44.57 -46.11 -19.62
C LYS A 285 -45.41 -45.25 -20.60
N LEU A 286 -45.68 -45.77 -21.77
CA LEU A 286 -46.56 -45.19 -22.76
C LEU A 286 -47.78 -46.10 -22.96
N ILE A 287 -48.90 -45.47 -23.24
CA ILE A 287 -50.17 -46.14 -23.53
C ILE A 287 -50.06 -47.02 -24.78
N ASP A 288 -49.15 -46.67 -25.73
CA ASP A 288 -49.01 -47.36 -27.02
C ASP A 288 -47.90 -48.44 -27.08
N ILE A 289 -47.19 -48.72 -25.96
CA ILE A 289 -46.10 -49.70 -25.95
C ILE A 289 -46.57 -51.08 -26.34
N ASP A 290 -47.73 -51.50 -25.87
CA ASP A 290 -48.27 -52.81 -26.14
C ASP A 290 -48.68 -52.97 -27.62
N ARG A 291 -49.16 -51.90 -28.21
CA ARG A 291 -49.55 -51.84 -29.63
C ARG A 291 -48.34 -51.91 -30.56
N GLU A 292 -47.28 -51.19 -30.17
CA GLU A 292 -46.00 -51.18 -30.89
C GLU A 292 -45.29 -52.55 -30.78
N PHE A 293 -45.31 -53.13 -29.61
CA PHE A 293 -44.78 -54.46 -29.39
C PHE A 293 -45.54 -55.54 -30.20
N ALA A 294 -46.86 -55.47 -30.24
CA ALA A 294 -47.68 -56.35 -31.04
C ALA A 294 -47.41 -56.19 -32.58
N GLN A 295 -47.20 -54.95 -33.06
CA GLN A 295 -46.81 -54.70 -34.45
C GLN A 295 -45.42 -55.28 -34.77
N LEU A 296 -44.44 -55.08 -33.91
CA LEU A 296 -43.10 -55.61 -34.09
C LEU A 296 -43.10 -57.15 -34.05
N ASN A 297 -43.87 -57.75 -33.16
CA ASN A 297 -44.05 -59.19 -33.07
C ASN A 297 -44.67 -59.73 -34.36
N HIS A 298 -45.68 -59.09 -34.87
CA HIS A 298 -46.31 -59.45 -36.13
C HIS A 298 -45.39 -59.33 -37.35
N GLN A 299 -44.56 -58.26 -37.39
CA GLN A 299 -43.55 -58.06 -38.44
C GLN A 299 -42.40 -59.04 -38.41
N LEU A 300 -41.93 -59.44 -37.23
CA LEU A 300 -40.77 -60.34 -37.06
C LEU A 300 -41.15 -61.83 -37.17
N LEU A 301 -42.33 -62.21 -36.73
CA LEU A 301 -42.74 -63.62 -36.71
C LEU A 301 -43.63 -64.00 -37.90
N GLY A 302 -43.94 -63.05 -38.81
CA GLY A 302 -44.78 -63.31 -39.99
C GLY A 302 -46.07 -64.03 -39.62
N ALA A 303 -47.16 -63.24 -39.52
CA ALA A 303 -48.59 -63.67 -39.46
C ALA A 303 -48.87 -65.08 -38.82
N ALA A 304 -48.37 -65.39 -37.64
CA ALA A 304 -48.89 -66.49 -36.85
C ALA A 304 -49.89 -65.92 -35.83
N ALA A 305 -51.06 -66.50 -35.75
CA ALA A 305 -52.20 -66.00 -34.97
C ALA A 305 -51.91 -65.78 -33.49
N PRO A 306 -52.55 -64.83 -32.82
CA PRO A 306 -52.33 -64.48 -31.44
C PRO A 306 -52.86 -65.62 -30.52
N THR A 307 -51.97 -66.31 -29.87
CA THR A 307 -52.31 -67.08 -28.69
C THR A 307 -52.48 -66.15 -27.50
N THR A 308 -53.70 -66.09 -27.01
CA THR A 308 -54.11 -65.34 -25.83
C THR A 308 -53.15 -65.56 -24.67
N ALA A 309 -52.56 -64.48 -24.18
CA ALA A 309 -51.74 -64.50 -22.98
C ALA A 309 -52.61 -64.60 -21.72
N PRO A 310 -52.16 -65.32 -20.69
CA PRO A 310 -52.85 -65.31 -19.41
C PRO A 310 -52.57 -64.00 -18.70
N THR A 311 -53.62 -63.37 -18.21
CA THR A 311 -53.60 -62.28 -17.26
C THR A 311 -52.77 -62.64 -16.04
N ALA A 312 -51.63 -61.98 -15.89
CA ALA A 312 -50.91 -61.99 -14.61
C ALA A 312 -51.55 -60.96 -13.70
N SER A 313 -52.22 -61.43 -12.70
CA SER A 313 -52.63 -60.68 -11.51
C SER A 313 -51.43 -60.27 -10.68
N GLU A 314 -51.53 -59.03 -10.20
CA GLU A 314 -51.02 -58.44 -8.96
C GLU A 314 -49.85 -59.17 -8.25
N VAL A 315 -48.73 -58.47 -8.08
CA VAL A 315 -48.16 -58.04 -6.75
C VAL A 315 -47.32 -56.78 -6.97
#